data_fc4a82b0c58a1febe9b5b97161e4b8e6
#
_entry.id   fc4a82b0c58a1febe9b5b97161e4b8e6
#
_cell.length_a   1.000
_cell.length_b   1.000
_cell.length_c   1.000
_cell.angle_alpha   90.00
_cell.angle_beta   90.00
_cell.angle_gamma   90.00
#
_symmetry.space_group_name_H-M   'P 1'
#
loop_
_entity.id
_entity.type
_entity.pdbx_description
1 polymer ?
#
loop_
_entity_poly.entity_id
_entity_poly.type
_entity_poly.pdbx_seq_one_letter_code
_entity_poly.pdbx_strand_id
1 'polypeptide(L)'
;EPGTVPFDRVLLNDGGYYDPETGVFTAPLAGRYLLSAVLTGHRHEKVEAVLSRSNLGVARIDSGGYEPEGLENKPVAESQPSPGALGVFSLILPLQVGDTVCIDLVMGQLAHSEEPLTIFSGALLYEDTELEQV
;
A
#
# COMPACT_ATOMS: atom_id res chain seq x y z
N GLU A 1 -10.45 0.95 -11.48
CA GLU A 1 -11.18 2.04 -10.86
C GLU A 1 -10.48 2.49 -9.58
N PRO A 2 -10.50 3.79 -9.26
CA PRO A 2 -9.97 4.27 -7.99
C PRO A 2 -10.70 3.66 -6.79
N GLY A 3 -9.98 3.54 -5.69
CA GLY A 3 -10.53 3.04 -4.44
C GLY A 3 -9.59 2.05 -3.76
N THR A 4 -10.02 1.55 -2.62
CA THR A 4 -9.24 0.58 -1.86
C THR A 4 -9.10 -0.72 -2.63
N VAL A 5 -7.86 -1.20 -2.72
CA VAL A 5 -7.56 -2.43 -3.46
C VAL A 5 -7.83 -3.64 -2.57
N PRO A 6 -8.77 -4.50 -2.93
CA PRO A 6 -8.98 -5.75 -2.21
C PRO A 6 -8.00 -6.79 -2.75
N PHE A 7 -7.06 -7.24 -1.91
CA PHE A 7 -6.17 -8.33 -2.26
C PHE A 7 -6.90 -9.62 -1.91
N ASP A 8 -7.74 -10.09 -2.83
CA ASP A 8 -8.73 -11.12 -2.56
C ASP A 8 -8.23 -12.55 -2.72
N ARG A 9 -7.05 -12.73 -3.29
CA ARG A 9 -6.42 -14.03 -3.42
C ARG A 9 -5.47 -14.26 -2.25
N VAL A 10 -6.04 -14.77 -1.16
CA VAL A 10 -5.33 -14.88 0.12
C VAL A 10 -4.46 -16.13 0.15
N LEU A 11 -3.15 -15.94 0.42
CA LEU A 11 -2.22 -17.04 0.65
C LEU A 11 -2.06 -17.33 2.14
N LEU A 12 -2.12 -16.30 2.97
CA LEU A 12 -1.96 -16.41 4.41
C LEU A 12 -2.75 -15.27 5.08
N ASN A 13 -3.57 -15.61 6.06
CA ASN A 13 -4.32 -14.60 6.83
C ASN A 13 -4.54 -15.13 8.24
N ASP A 14 -3.43 -15.28 8.97
CA ASP A 14 -3.47 -15.78 10.33
C ASP A 14 -4.24 -14.80 11.21
N GLY A 15 -5.18 -15.32 11.98
CA GLY A 15 -6.04 -14.53 12.85
C GLY A 15 -7.19 -13.82 12.14
N GLY A 16 -7.19 -13.78 10.82
CA GLY A 16 -8.28 -13.15 10.06
C GLY A 16 -8.30 -11.64 10.17
N TYR A 17 -7.17 -11.00 10.41
CA TYR A 17 -7.12 -9.54 10.60
C TYR A 17 -7.11 -8.75 9.30
N TYR A 18 -6.95 -9.41 8.18
CA TYR A 18 -7.12 -8.81 6.86
C TYR A 18 -8.46 -9.23 6.27
N ASP A 19 -9.23 -8.26 5.79
CA ASP A 19 -10.50 -8.53 5.13
C ASP A 19 -10.30 -8.46 3.61
N PRO A 20 -10.30 -9.60 2.91
CA PRO A 20 -10.09 -9.61 1.46
C PRO A 20 -11.24 -8.98 0.66
N GLU A 21 -12.40 -8.81 1.25
CA GLU A 21 -13.52 -8.16 0.57
C GLU A 21 -13.37 -6.64 0.55
N THR A 22 -12.86 -6.07 1.63
CA THR A 22 -12.69 -4.61 1.74
C THR A 22 -11.29 -4.14 1.43
N GLY A 23 -10.29 -5.02 1.54
CA GLY A 23 -8.90 -4.65 1.37
C GLY A 23 -8.28 -4.01 2.61
N VAL A 24 -8.88 -4.19 3.78
CA VAL A 24 -8.44 -3.53 5.00
C VAL A 24 -7.84 -4.52 5.99
N PHE A 25 -6.63 -4.19 6.44
CA PHE A 25 -5.98 -4.86 7.56
C PHE A 25 -6.25 -4.08 8.84
N THR A 26 -6.59 -4.77 9.92
CA THR A 26 -6.83 -4.16 11.23
C THR A 26 -5.83 -4.72 12.23
N ALA A 27 -5.07 -3.85 12.88
CA ALA A 27 -4.04 -4.26 13.82
C ALA A 27 -4.66 -4.84 15.11
N PRO A 28 -4.31 -6.09 15.45
CA PRO A 28 -4.84 -6.70 16.66
C PRO A 28 -4.11 -6.30 17.94
N LEU A 29 -2.87 -5.83 17.80
CA LEU A 29 -2.01 -5.48 18.93
C LEU A 29 -1.28 -4.18 18.62
N ALA A 30 -0.97 -3.41 19.66
CA ALA A 30 -0.10 -2.26 19.51
C ALA A 30 1.34 -2.74 19.33
N GLY A 31 2.02 -2.24 18.32
CA GLY A 31 3.38 -2.69 18.04
C GLY A 31 3.94 -2.12 16.75
N ARG A 32 5.01 -2.76 16.29
CA ARG A 32 5.68 -2.39 15.04
C ARG A 32 5.39 -3.45 13.99
N TYR A 33 4.89 -2.99 12.86
CA TYR A 33 4.46 -3.87 11.77
C TYR A 33 5.30 -3.60 10.52
N LEU A 34 5.73 -4.67 9.88
CA LEU A 34 6.31 -4.59 8.55
C LEU A 34 5.18 -4.69 7.54
N LEU A 35 5.10 -3.71 6.66
CA LEU A 35 4.07 -3.65 5.61
C LEU A 35 4.77 -3.51 4.27
N SER A 36 4.30 -4.29 3.32
CA SER A 36 4.90 -4.34 2.00
C SER A 36 3.80 -4.55 0.95
N ALA A 37 3.92 -3.85 -0.15
CA ALA A 37 3.01 -4.08 -1.27
C ALA A 37 3.75 -3.85 -2.57
N VAL A 38 3.46 -4.68 -3.56
CA VAL A 38 3.94 -4.53 -4.94
C VAL A 38 2.71 -4.37 -5.82
N LEU A 39 2.68 -3.31 -6.59
CA LEU A 39 1.58 -3.01 -7.49
C LEU A 39 2.10 -2.97 -8.93
N THR A 40 1.53 -3.81 -9.77
CA THR A 40 1.89 -3.84 -11.19
C THR A 40 0.70 -3.33 -11.99
N GLY A 41 0.92 -2.28 -12.75
CA GLY A 41 -0.10 -1.66 -13.56
C GLY A 41 -0.15 -2.21 -14.98
N HIS A 42 -1.20 -1.82 -15.68
CA HIS A 42 -1.32 -2.09 -17.10
C HIS A 42 -0.27 -1.32 -17.89
N ARG A 43 0.11 -1.88 -19.03
CA ARG A 43 1.06 -1.25 -19.93
C ARG A 43 0.55 0.12 -20.38
N HIS A 44 1.45 1.10 -20.41
CA HIS A 44 1.18 2.47 -20.84
C HIS A 44 0.23 3.26 -19.93
N GLU A 45 -0.10 2.73 -18.75
CA GLU A 45 -0.90 3.46 -17.79
C GLU A 45 -0.07 3.83 -16.56
N LYS A 46 -0.26 5.05 -16.11
CA LYS A 46 0.32 5.52 -14.86
C LYS A 46 -0.46 4.93 -13.70
N VAL A 47 0.25 4.44 -12.70
CA VAL A 47 -0.35 3.98 -11.44
C VAL A 47 0.03 4.93 -10.33
N GLU A 48 -0.96 5.39 -9.60
CA GLU A 48 -0.77 6.19 -8.40
C GLU A 48 -1.56 5.54 -7.27
N ALA A 49 -0.88 5.28 -6.16
CA ALA A 49 -1.50 4.62 -5.01
C ALA A 49 -0.97 5.19 -3.70
N VAL A 50 -1.77 5.07 -2.66
CA VAL A 50 -1.45 5.56 -1.33
C VAL A 50 -1.63 4.42 -0.34
N LEU A 51 -0.64 4.23 0.54
CA LEU A 51 -0.81 3.40 1.72
C LEU A 51 -1.36 4.28 2.81
N SER A 52 -2.51 3.91 3.35
CA SER A 52 -3.21 4.69 4.37
C SER A 52 -3.24 3.94 5.70
N ARG A 53 -3.01 4.68 6.78
CA ARG A 53 -3.19 4.20 8.14
C ARG A 53 -4.34 4.98 8.75
N SER A 54 -5.41 4.27 9.14
CA SER A 54 -6.61 4.87 9.73
C SER A 54 -7.12 6.05 8.91
N ASN A 55 -7.23 5.82 7.60
CA ASN A 55 -7.74 6.77 6.59
C ASN A 55 -6.84 7.99 6.31
N LEU A 56 -5.61 7.97 6.81
CA LEU A 56 -4.64 9.03 6.50
C LEU A 56 -3.49 8.43 5.70
N GLY A 57 -3.18 9.03 4.57
CA GLY A 57 -2.07 8.58 3.74
C GLY A 57 -0.74 8.76 4.45
N VAL A 58 0.06 7.69 4.50
CA VAL A 58 1.40 7.72 5.11
C VAL A 58 2.50 7.46 4.10
N ALA A 59 2.18 6.92 2.94
CA ALA A 59 3.15 6.70 1.87
C ALA A 59 2.42 6.72 0.54
N ARG A 60 3.11 7.14 -0.51
CA ARG A 60 2.53 7.24 -1.86
C ARG A 60 3.52 6.73 -2.88
N ILE A 61 3.01 6.06 -3.89
CA ILE A 61 3.77 5.74 -5.09
C ILE A 61 3.11 6.41 -6.29
N ASP A 62 3.93 6.80 -7.23
CA ASP A 62 3.49 7.36 -8.50
C ASP A 62 4.47 6.88 -9.58
N SER A 63 4.00 5.98 -10.42
CA SER A 63 4.85 5.33 -11.43
C SER A 63 5.29 6.29 -12.53
N GLY A 64 4.65 7.44 -12.65
CA GLY A 64 5.07 8.48 -13.59
C GLY A 64 6.29 9.26 -13.12
N GLY A 65 6.66 9.10 -11.85
CA GLY A 65 7.77 9.84 -11.26
C GLY A 65 7.42 11.27 -10.92
N TYR A 66 8.39 11.99 -10.40
CA TYR A 66 8.23 13.38 -9.97
C TYR A 66 9.31 14.25 -10.55
N GLU A 67 8.96 15.49 -10.86
CA GLU A 67 9.92 16.51 -11.32
C GLU A 67 10.27 17.44 -10.18
N PRO A 68 11.55 17.84 -10.05
CA PRO A 68 11.89 18.88 -9.08
C PRO A 68 11.32 20.22 -9.50
N GLU A 69 10.70 20.96 -8.58
CA GLU A 69 10.16 22.28 -8.83
C GLU A 69 10.31 23.11 -7.55
N GLY A 70 11.23 24.09 -7.61
CA GLY A 70 11.57 24.85 -6.42
C GLY A 70 12.15 23.98 -5.33
N LEU A 71 11.51 23.96 -4.16
CA LEU A 71 11.93 23.13 -3.03
C LEU A 71 11.15 21.83 -2.91
N GLU A 72 10.16 21.60 -3.77
CA GLU A 72 9.32 20.44 -3.74
C GLU A 72 9.31 19.74 -5.09
N ASN A 73 9.13 18.43 -5.06
CA ASN A 73 8.91 17.65 -6.28
C ASN A 73 7.43 17.66 -6.63
N LYS A 74 7.14 17.70 -7.92
CA LYS A 74 5.78 17.63 -8.45
C LYS A 74 5.60 16.39 -9.30
N PRO A 75 4.41 15.78 -9.31
CA PRO A 75 4.18 14.63 -10.18
C PRO A 75 4.27 15.03 -11.65
N VAL A 76 4.80 14.12 -12.44
CA VAL A 76 4.91 14.32 -13.89
C VAL A 76 3.51 14.26 -14.50
N ALA A 77 3.25 15.16 -15.45
CA ALA A 77 1.99 15.21 -16.16
C ALA A 77 1.72 13.91 -16.93
N GLU A 78 0.46 13.54 -17.05
CA GLU A 78 0.05 12.28 -17.65
C GLU A 78 0.17 12.21 -19.17
N SER A 79 0.57 13.27 -19.81
CA SER A 79 0.67 13.31 -21.26
C SER A 79 1.66 12.29 -21.83
N GLN A 80 2.48 11.68 -21.00
CA GLN A 80 3.46 10.69 -21.42
C GLN A 80 3.26 9.39 -20.62
N PRO A 81 2.52 8.42 -21.19
CA PRO A 81 2.29 7.15 -20.51
C PRO A 81 3.58 6.35 -20.33
N SER A 82 3.69 5.67 -19.20
CA SER A 82 4.80 4.78 -18.90
C SER A 82 4.75 3.53 -19.77
N PRO A 83 5.90 2.94 -20.13
CA PRO A 83 5.92 1.65 -20.83
C PRO A 83 5.38 0.51 -19.99
N GLY A 84 5.37 0.65 -18.67
CA GLY A 84 4.78 -0.26 -17.71
C GLY A 84 4.91 0.36 -16.34
N ALA A 85 4.07 -0.03 -15.42
CA ALA A 85 4.03 0.57 -14.09
C ALA A 85 4.33 -0.47 -13.02
N LEU A 86 5.34 -0.18 -12.20
CA LEU A 86 5.67 -0.97 -11.02
C LEU A 86 5.81 -0.02 -9.84
N GLY A 87 5.07 -0.29 -8.78
CA GLY A 87 5.17 0.48 -7.55
C GLY A 87 5.40 -0.44 -6.37
N VAL A 88 6.22 -0.01 -5.43
CA VAL A 88 6.56 -0.79 -4.24
C VAL A 88 6.40 0.06 -3.00
N PHE A 89 5.65 -0.47 -2.02
CA PHE A 89 5.68 0.01 -0.65
C PHE A 89 6.46 -0.99 0.20
N SER A 90 7.35 -0.49 1.05
CA SER A 90 8.05 -1.33 2.02
C SER A 90 8.44 -0.45 3.20
N LEU A 91 7.76 -0.63 4.33
CA LEU A 91 7.98 0.23 5.48
C LEU A 91 7.57 -0.45 6.78
N ILE A 92 8.08 0.08 7.87
CA ILE A 92 7.73 -0.35 9.22
C ILE A 92 6.91 0.78 9.84
N LEU A 93 5.73 0.44 10.35
CA LEU A 93 4.83 1.41 10.96
C LEU A 93 4.51 1.03 12.40
N PRO A 94 4.45 2.01 13.30
CA PRO A 94 3.81 1.81 14.61
C PRO A 94 2.30 1.84 14.43
N LEU A 95 1.63 0.81 14.93
CA LEU A 95 0.17 0.75 14.91
C LEU A 95 -0.34 0.54 16.33
N GLN A 96 -1.47 1.17 16.64
CA GLN A 96 -2.22 0.91 17.85
C GLN A 96 -3.29 -0.15 17.56
N VAL A 97 -3.83 -0.76 18.62
CA VAL A 97 -4.94 -1.69 18.46
C VAL A 97 -6.09 -1.01 17.72
N GLY A 98 -6.60 -1.66 16.69
CA GLY A 98 -7.69 -1.14 15.89
C GLY A 98 -7.29 -0.21 14.76
N ASP A 99 -6.02 0.19 14.67
CA ASP A 99 -5.55 0.94 13.51
C ASP A 99 -5.70 0.10 12.25
N THR A 100 -6.08 0.75 11.16
CA THR A 100 -6.29 0.07 9.88
C THR A 100 -5.23 0.47 8.89
N VAL A 101 -4.92 -0.45 7.98
CA VAL A 101 -4.00 -0.21 6.87
C VAL A 101 -4.65 -0.72 5.59
N CYS A 102 -4.58 0.09 4.56
CA CYS A 102 -5.04 -0.33 3.24
C CYS A 102 -4.22 0.36 2.16
N ILE A 103 -4.33 -0.15 0.95
CA ILE A 103 -3.76 0.45 -0.24
C ILE A 103 -4.90 1.03 -1.05
N ASP A 104 -4.87 2.32 -1.29
CA ASP A 104 -5.86 2.99 -2.11
C ASP A 104 -5.27 3.31 -3.48
N LEU A 105 -5.91 2.81 -4.52
CA LEU A 105 -5.55 3.15 -5.88
C LEU A 105 -6.19 4.50 -6.21
N VAL A 106 -5.37 5.47 -6.55
CA VAL A 106 -5.82 6.81 -6.91
C VAL A 106 -6.02 6.90 -8.41
N MET A 107 -5.14 6.25 -9.17
CA MET A 107 -5.15 6.34 -10.62
C MET A 107 -4.56 5.08 -11.22
N GLY A 108 -5.04 4.70 -12.40
CA GLY A 108 -4.55 3.58 -13.16
C GLY A 108 -5.34 2.30 -12.96
N GLN A 109 -4.82 1.22 -13.52
CA GLN A 109 -5.40 -0.11 -13.40
C GLN A 109 -4.30 -1.11 -13.07
N LEU A 110 -4.62 -2.04 -12.20
CA LEU A 110 -3.69 -3.09 -11.79
C LEU A 110 -3.83 -4.30 -12.71
N ALA A 111 -2.69 -4.88 -13.05
CA ALA A 111 -2.64 -6.04 -13.94
C ALA A 111 -2.94 -7.34 -13.20
N HIS A 112 -3.47 -8.32 -13.92
CA HIS A 112 -3.79 -9.64 -13.41
C HIS A 112 -3.01 -10.72 -14.15
N SER A 113 -2.66 -11.77 -13.42
CA SER A 113 -2.03 -12.96 -13.98
C SER A 113 -2.32 -14.14 -13.05
N GLU A 114 -2.12 -15.36 -13.53
CA GLU A 114 -2.21 -16.54 -12.67
C GLU A 114 -1.22 -16.46 -11.52
N GLU A 115 0.00 -16.01 -11.83
CA GLU A 115 0.98 -15.70 -10.79
C GLU A 115 0.72 -14.25 -10.36
N PRO A 116 0.56 -13.99 -9.06
CA PRO A 116 0.21 -12.65 -8.61
C PRO A 116 1.25 -11.61 -9.02
N LEU A 117 0.77 -10.54 -9.63
CA LEU A 117 1.58 -9.39 -10.00
C LEU A 117 1.42 -8.25 -9.00
N THR A 118 0.38 -8.29 -8.20
CA THR A 118 0.08 -7.29 -7.18
C THR A 118 -0.09 -8.03 -5.86
N ILE A 119 0.75 -7.69 -4.88
CA ILE A 119 0.88 -8.45 -3.65
C ILE A 119 0.89 -7.48 -2.46
N PHE A 120 0.17 -7.84 -1.41
CA PHE A 120 0.23 -7.13 -0.14
C PHE A 120 0.68 -8.10 0.95
N SER A 121 1.60 -7.65 1.81
CA SER A 121 2.09 -8.44 2.93
C SER A 121 2.16 -7.57 4.18
N GLY A 122 1.80 -8.16 5.32
CA GLY A 122 1.93 -7.50 6.59
C GLY A 122 2.27 -8.49 7.68
N ALA A 123 3.12 -8.09 8.61
CA ALA A 123 3.51 -8.93 9.72
C ALA A 123 3.82 -8.08 10.94
N LEU A 124 3.42 -8.57 12.11
CA LEU A 124 3.83 -7.99 13.37
C LEU A 124 5.29 -8.36 13.63
N LEU A 125 6.16 -7.37 13.77
CA LEU A 125 7.55 -7.59 14.12
C LEU A 125 7.71 -7.81 15.62
N TYR A 126 7.12 -6.92 16.42
CA TYR A 126 7.08 -7.07 17.86
C TYR A 126 5.97 -6.21 18.46
N GLU A 127 5.45 -6.68 19.58
CA GLU A 127 4.43 -5.98 20.35
C GLU A 127 5.06 -4.91 21.23
N ASP A 128 4.37 -3.80 21.42
CA ASP A 128 4.81 -2.76 22.35
C ASP A 128 4.80 -3.29 23.78
N THR A 129 5.82 -2.86 24.55
CA THR A 129 5.91 -3.17 25.96
C THR A 129 5.66 -1.91 26.78
N GLU A 130 5.43 -2.06 28.09
CA GLU A 130 5.24 -0.91 28.97
C GLU A 130 6.43 0.06 28.95
N LEU A 131 7.63 -0.48 28.78
CA LEU A 131 8.84 0.35 28.73
C LEU A 131 8.89 1.19 27.45
N GLU A 132 8.35 0.70 26.36
CA GLU A 132 8.33 1.38 25.07
C GLU A 132 7.22 2.42 24.98
N GLN A 133 6.23 2.33 25.85
CA GLN A 133 5.08 3.23 25.86
C GLN A 133 5.27 4.48 26.72
N VAL A 134 6.35 4.59 27.40
CA VAL A 134 6.63 5.70 28.31
C VAL A 134 7.07 6.98 27.59
#